data_46b4ea318b7875b9292ce0bc4f5852a6
#
_entry.id   46b4ea318b7875b9292ce0bc4f5852a6
#
_cell.length_a   1.000
_cell.length_b   1.000
_cell.length_c   1.000
_cell.angle_alpha   90.00
_cell.angle_beta   90.00
_cell.angle_gamma   90.00
#
_symmetry.space_group_name_H-M   'P 1'
#
loop_
_entity.id
_entity.type
_entity.pdbx_description
1 polymer ?
#
loop_
_entity_poly.entity_id
_entity_poly.type
_entity_poly.pdbx_seq_one_letter_code
_entity_poly.pdbx_strand_id
1 'polypeptide(L)'
;FAALLTAFGFYYAADSVAPVLFFCLAAVIIILGLGEEIYNDIYKDRLTGFASRNAFIIQSPKFPLKYSVGIVSIDNYDNLKKAFGRRGRKNLLQMISRRIVAAETEAVIYRYGDDELVLIFKNEDKNAAYEQMEQIRRAVASAEFMLSKSKKPVKLTISGSISEKKRSDANALEVLSRTRKALQKTSAFSFNVTSKA
;
A
#
# COMPACT_ATOMS: atom_id res chain seq x y z
N PHE A 1 -6.06 3.40 -33.51
CA PHE A 1 -5.71 1.98 -33.66
C PHE A 1 -6.94 1.14 -33.93
N ALA A 2 -8.04 1.27 -33.14
CA ALA A 2 -9.30 0.53 -33.35
C ALA A 2 -9.91 0.78 -34.75
N ALA A 3 -9.93 2.04 -35.23
CA ALA A 3 -10.45 2.39 -36.55
C ALA A 3 -9.64 1.78 -37.71
N LEU A 4 -8.32 1.64 -37.57
CA LEU A 4 -7.47 0.95 -38.54
C LEU A 4 -7.74 -0.56 -38.57
N LEU A 5 -7.98 -1.14 -37.42
CA LEU A 5 -8.30 -2.55 -37.28
C LEU A 5 -9.68 -2.89 -37.84
N THR A 6 -10.68 -2.03 -37.66
CA THR A 6 -12.00 -2.18 -38.28
C THR A 6 -11.96 -2.03 -39.79
N ALA A 7 -11.21 -1.05 -40.33
CA ALA A 7 -11.04 -0.84 -41.77
C ALA A 7 -10.34 -2.05 -42.44
N PHE A 8 -9.32 -2.60 -41.78
CA PHE A 8 -8.61 -3.79 -42.25
C PHE A 8 -9.52 -5.03 -42.26
N GLY A 9 -10.36 -5.21 -41.22
CA GLY A 9 -11.35 -6.29 -41.14
C GLY A 9 -12.40 -6.20 -42.25
N PHE A 10 -12.88 -5.00 -42.60
CA PHE A 10 -13.82 -4.78 -43.68
C PHE A 10 -13.23 -5.06 -45.07
N TYR A 11 -11.96 -4.75 -45.30
CA TYR A 11 -11.25 -4.98 -46.55
C TYR A 11 -11.11 -6.48 -46.92
N TYR A 12 -10.99 -7.33 -45.92
CA TYR A 12 -10.86 -8.79 -46.09
C TYR A 12 -12.19 -9.58 -45.96
N ALA A 13 -13.33 -8.88 -45.83
CA ALA A 13 -14.58 -9.45 -45.36
C ALA A 13 -15.42 -10.18 -46.39
N ALA A 14 -14.93 -10.43 -47.61
CA ALA A 14 -15.89 -10.87 -48.65
C ALA A 14 -16.36 -12.32 -48.53
N ASP A 15 -15.65 -13.29 -47.97
CA ASP A 15 -16.17 -14.68 -47.83
C ASP A 15 -15.35 -15.60 -46.87
N SER A 16 -14.79 -15.07 -45.81
CA SER A 16 -13.93 -15.88 -44.93
C SER A 16 -14.26 -15.74 -43.42
N VAL A 17 -13.99 -16.80 -42.66
CA VAL A 17 -14.02 -16.83 -41.18
C VAL A 17 -12.99 -15.88 -40.55
N ALA A 18 -12.03 -15.39 -41.34
CA ALA A 18 -10.94 -14.54 -40.88
C ALA A 18 -11.37 -13.26 -40.20
N PRO A 19 -12.37 -12.46 -40.69
CA PRO A 19 -12.82 -11.26 -39.98
C PRO A 19 -13.43 -11.57 -38.62
N VAL A 20 -14.19 -12.65 -38.50
CA VAL A 20 -14.81 -13.05 -37.22
C VAL A 20 -13.74 -13.38 -36.21
N LEU A 21 -12.74 -14.18 -36.58
CA LEU A 21 -11.59 -14.51 -35.70
C LEU A 21 -10.82 -13.26 -35.30
N PHE A 22 -10.62 -12.32 -36.23
CA PHE A 22 -9.93 -11.07 -35.95
C PHE A 22 -10.67 -10.21 -34.92
N PHE A 23 -12.01 -10.03 -35.07
CA PHE A 23 -12.80 -9.29 -34.09
C PHE A 23 -12.90 -9.99 -32.75
N CYS A 24 -12.99 -11.31 -32.73
CA CYS A 24 -12.95 -12.11 -31.48
C CYS A 24 -11.61 -11.92 -30.76
N LEU A 25 -10.48 -11.98 -31.47
CA LEU A 25 -9.17 -11.76 -30.89
C LEU A 25 -9.01 -10.32 -30.38
N ALA A 26 -9.46 -9.33 -31.13
CA ALA A 26 -9.44 -7.94 -30.70
C ALA A 26 -10.29 -7.72 -29.45
N ALA A 27 -11.47 -8.33 -29.36
CA ALA A 27 -12.32 -8.29 -28.17
C ALA A 27 -11.64 -8.90 -26.95
N VAL A 28 -10.99 -10.05 -27.10
CA VAL A 28 -10.24 -10.73 -26.02
C VAL A 28 -9.11 -9.81 -25.53
N ILE A 29 -8.33 -9.21 -26.41
CA ILE A 29 -7.25 -8.27 -26.03
C ILE A 29 -7.79 -7.07 -25.26
N ILE A 30 -8.92 -6.50 -25.69
CA ILE A 30 -9.55 -5.39 -24.99
C ILE A 30 -10.03 -5.81 -23.59
N ILE A 31 -10.67 -6.97 -23.47
CA ILE A 31 -11.18 -7.50 -22.19
C ILE A 31 -10.01 -7.75 -21.23
N LEU A 32 -8.92 -8.34 -21.70
CA LEU A 32 -7.72 -8.57 -20.89
C LEU A 32 -7.10 -7.24 -20.45
N GLY A 33 -6.97 -6.27 -21.34
CA GLY A 33 -6.43 -4.94 -21.01
C GLY A 33 -7.28 -4.19 -19.97
N LEU A 34 -8.61 -4.18 -20.14
CA LEU A 34 -9.52 -3.62 -19.15
C LEU A 34 -9.46 -4.37 -17.82
N GLY A 35 -9.33 -5.70 -17.85
CA GLY A 35 -9.16 -6.53 -16.66
C GLY A 35 -7.91 -6.15 -15.86
N GLU A 36 -6.78 -5.93 -16.53
CA GLU A 36 -5.54 -5.47 -15.89
C GLU A 36 -5.67 -4.07 -15.26
N GLU A 37 -6.30 -3.12 -15.96
CA GLU A 37 -6.53 -1.77 -15.40
C GLU A 37 -7.41 -1.82 -14.16
N ILE A 38 -8.53 -2.54 -14.21
CA ILE A 38 -9.45 -2.71 -13.08
C ILE A 38 -8.72 -3.39 -11.91
N TYR A 39 -7.96 -4.45 -12.18
CA TYR A 39 -7.18 -5.13 -11.16
C TYR A 39 -6.18 -4.18 -10.50
N ASN A 40 -5.40 -3.43 -11.28
CA ASN A 40 -4.43 -2.49 -10.73
C ASN A 40 -5.09 -1.38 -9.91
N ASP A 41 -6.24 -0.86 -10.32
CA ASP A 41 -6.95 0.19 -9.59
C ASP A 41 -7.55 -0.29 -8.27
N ILE A 42 -8.00 -1.54 -8.20
CA ILE A 42 -8.55 -2.13 -6.97
C ILE A 42 -7.43 -2.56 -6.03
N TYR A 43 -6.36 -3.19 -6.53
CA TYR A 43 -5.36 -3.85 -5.70
C TYR A 43 -4.15 -3.02 -5.36
N LYS A 44 -3.80 -2.01 -6.17
CA LYS A 44 -2.60 -1.19 -5.97
C LYS A 44 -2.95 0.27 -5.71
N ASP A 45 -2.26 0.87 -4.77
CA ASP A 45 -2.28 2.32 -4.59
C ASP A 45 -1.30 2.98 -5.56
N ARG A 46 -1.81 3.77 -6.50
CA ARG A 46 -1.02 4.45 -7.54
C ARG A 46 0.03 5.42 -6.99
N LEU A 47 -0.14 5.89 -5.77
CA LEU A 47 0.76 6.88 -5.17
C LEU A 47 1.97 6.23 -4.51
N THR A 48 1.76 5.18 -3.74
CA THR A 48 2.80 4.51 -2.94
C THR A 48 3.37 3.28 -3.62
N GLY A 49 2.63 2.68 -4.57
CA GLY A 49 2.94 1.39 -5.17
C GLY A 49 2.59 0.18 -4.28
N PHE A 50 2.17 0.42 -3.04
CA PHE A 50 1.76 -0.62 -2.10
C PHE A 50 0.39 -1.18 -2.46
N ALA A 51 0.04 -2.32 -1.85
CA ALA A 51 -1.30 -2.85 -1.97
C ALA A 51 -2.33 -1.87 -1.35
N SER A 52 -3.52 -1.81 -1.92
CA SER A 52 -4.59 -0.92 -1.47
C SER A 52 -5.28 -1.46 -0.20
N ARG A 53 -6.09 -0.61 0.44
CA ARG A 53 -7.00 -1.04 1.51
C ARG A 53 -7.96 -2.14 1.04
N ASN A 54 -8.45 -2.05 -0.20
CA ASN A 54 -9.34 -3.08 -0.77
C ASN A 54 -8.60 -4.41 -0.91
N ALA A 55 -7.34 -4.38 -1.36
CA ALA A 55 -6.50 -5.56 -1.40
C ALA A 55 -6.34 -6.21 -0.02
N PHE A 56 -6.15 -5.42 1.04
CA PHE A 56 -6.10 -5.94 2.41
C PHE A 56 -7.40 -6.67 2.78
N ILE A 57 -8.56 -6.07 2.54
CA ILE A 57 -9.86 -6.66 2.87
C ILE A 57 -10.06 -7.98 2.12
N ILE A 58 -9.76 -8.02 0.82
CA ILE A 58 -9.93 -9.21 -0.02
C ILE A 58 -8.93 -10.32 0.34
N GLN A 59 -7.71 -9.97 0.72
CA GLN A 59 -6.66 -10.93 1.04
C GLN A 59 -6.69 -11.41 2.50
N SER A 60 -7.26 -10.62 3.42
CA SER A 60 -7.26 -10.93 4.85
C SER A 60 -7.82 -12.31 5.23
N PRO A 61 -8.86 -12.88 4.56
CA PRO A 61 -9.32 -14.23 4.84
C PRO A 61 -8.31 -15.32 4.44
N LYS A 62 -7.35 -14.99 3.55
CA LYS A 62 -6.34 -15.92 3.03
C LYS A 62 -5.02 -15.85 3.80
N PHE A 63 -4.93 -15.07 4.88
CA PHE A 63 -3.73 -15.01 5.68
C PHE A 63 -3.49 -16.33 6.42
N PRO A 64 -2.21 -16.72 6.65
CA PRO A 64 -1.88 -17.93 7.37
C PRO A 64 -2.45 -17.90 8.80
N LEU A 65 -2.42 -19.04 9.48
CA LEU A 65 -2.89 -19.13 10.87
C LEU A 65 -2.05 -18.29 11.85
N LYS A 66 -0.75 -18.16 11.56
CA LYS A 66 0.19 -17.33 12.35
C LYS A 66 0.59 -16.11 11.53
N TYR A 67 0.34 -14.93 12.05
CA TYR A 67 0.83 -13.67 11.48
C TYR A 67 0.78 -12.56 12.53
N SER A 68 1.59 -11.53 12.31
CA SER A 68 1.55 -10.29 13.07
C SER A 68 1.07 -9.14 12.18
N VAL A 69 0.33 -8.21 12.76
CA VAL A 69 -0.18 -7.01 12.11
C VAL A 69 0.54 -5.81 12.70
N GLY A 70 1.24 -5.07 11.86
CA GLY A 70 1.80 -3.77 12.19
C GLY A 70 0.97 -2.64 11.61
N ILE A 71 0.86 -1.53 12.31
CA ILE A 71 0.37 -0.25 11.79
C ILE A 71 1.48 0.77 11.96
N VAL A 72 1.69 1.56 10.91
CA VAL A 72 2.58 2.72 10.91
C VAL A 72 1.77 3.95 10.55
N SER A 73 1.95 5.03 11.31
CA SER A 73 1.40 6.35 11.02
C SER A 73 2.52 7.40 10.95
N ILE A 74 2.36 8.38 10.08
CA ILE A 74 3.29 9.50 9.95
C ILE A 74 3.05 10.47 11.09
N ASP A 75 4.09 10.73 11.86
CA ASP A 75 4.01 11.66 12.99
C ASP A 75 3.72 13.09 12.52
N ASN A 76 2.89 13.78 13.28
CA ASN A 76 2.56 15.19 13.04
C ASN A 76 1.95 15.47 11.66
N TYR A 77 1.26 14.47 11.08
CA TYR A 77 0.72 14.52 9.72
C TYR A 77 -0.19 15.71 9.43
N ASP A 78 -1.03 16.12 10.38
CA ASP A 78 -1.94 17.25 10.19
C ASP A 78 -1.19 18.60 10.03
N ASN A 79 -0.09 18.78 10.74
CA ASN A 79 0.75 19.96 10.58
C ASN A 79 1.49 19.94 9.24
N LEU A 80 1.96 18.78 8.81
CA LEU A 80 2.57 18.59 7.49
C LEU A 80 1.55 18.87 6.38
N LYS A 81 0.29 18.45 6.56
CA LYS A 81 -0.81 18.74 5.65
C LYS A 81 -1.09 20.23 5.51
N LYS A 82 -1.08 20.95 6.63
CA LYS A 82 -1.27 22.41 6.65
C LYS A 82 -0.09 23.14 6.00
N ALA A 83 1.15 22.74 6.31
CA ALA A 83 2.36 23.40 5.82
C ALA A 83 2.59 23.20 4.31
N PHE A 84 2.39 21.98 3.79
CA PHE A 84 2.77 21.60 2.42
C PHE A 84 1.60 21.39 1.46
N GLY A 85 0.37 21.38 1.96
CA GLY A 85 -0.85 21.19 1.18
C GLY A 85 -0.95 19.82 0.53
N ARG A 86 -1.92 19.66 -0.39
CA ARG A 86 -2.24 18.36 -1.01
C ARG A 86 -1.07 17.77 -1.83
N ARG A 87 -0.37 18.61 -2.60
CA ARG A 87 0.72 18.16 -3.49
C ARG A 87 1.96 17.76 -2.68
N GLY A 88 2.33 18.56 -1.68
CA GLY A 88 3.47 18.25 -0.81
C GLY A 88 3.27 16.97 -0.02
N ARG A 89 2.05 16.75 0.47
CA ARG A 89 1.66 15.51 1.17
C ARG A 89 1.81 14.26 0.29
N LYS A 90 1.39 14.32 -0.99
CA LYS A 90 1.58 13.21 -1.92
C LYS A 90 3.06 12.88 -2.13
N ASN A 91 3.88 13.89 -2.36
CA ASN A 91 5.32 13.72 -2.54
C ASN A 91 5.97 13.14 -1.28
N LEU A 92 5.56 13.61 -0.11
CA LEU A 92 6.03 13.12 1.17
C LEU A 92 5.76 11.62 1.33
N LEU A 93 4.50 11.21 1.10
CA LEU A 93 4.11 9.81 1.22
C LEU A 93 4.89 8.92 0.25
N GLN A 94 5.11 9.37 -0.99
CA GLN A 94 5.97 8.65 -1.95
C GLN A 94 7.41 8.50 -1.47
N MET A 95 7.98 9.54 -0.89
CA MET A 95 9.35 9.50 -0.38
C MET A 95 9.47 8.56 0.83
N ILE A 96 8.51 8.59 1.76
CA ILE A 96 8.45 7.66 2.89
C ILE A 96 8.29 6.22 2.38
N SER A 97 7.38 5.97 1.42
CA SER A 97 7.17 4.64 0.84
C SER A 97 8.45 4.07 0.24
N ARG A 98 9.23 4.88 -0.47
CA ARG A 98 10.54 4.46 -1.01
C ARG A 98 11.54 4.09 0.09
N ARG A 99 11.52 4.80 1.22
CA ARG A 99 12.39 4.48 2.37
C ARG A 99 11.97 3.20 3.06
N ILE A 100 10.66 2.94 3.15
CA ILE A 100 10.14 1.69 3.71
C ILE A 100 10.54 0.50 2.82
N VAL A 101 10.43 0.63 1.50
CA VAL A 101 10.89 -0.42 0.57
C VAL A 101 12.39 -0.67 0.70
N ALA A 102 13.19 0.38 0.84
CA ALA A 102 14.64 0.28 1.02
C ALA A 102 15.06 -0.34 2.37
N ALA A 103 14.16 -0.48 3.33
CA ALA A 103 14.41 -1.20 4.58
C ALA A 103 14.32 -2.73 4.43
N GLU A 104 14.05 -3.24 3.22
CA GLU A 104 14.07 -4.67 2.86
C GLU A 104 13.29 -5.57 3.83
N THR A 105 12.09 -5.13 4.22
CA THR A 105 11.19 -5.92 5.07
C THR A 105 10.47 -7.02 4.28
N GLU A 106 10.26 -8.17 4.89
CA GLU A 106 9.43 -9.25 4.32
C GLU A 106 7.93 -9.02 4.47
N ALA A 107 7.53 -7.94 5.11
CA ALA A 107 6.14 -7.61 5.32
C ALA A 107 5.42 -7.26 4.02
N VAL A 108 4.20 -7.73 3.89
CA VAL A 108 3.28 -7.23 2.86
C VAL A 108 2.69 -5.92 3.33
N ILE A 109 2.92 -4.84 2.57
CA ILE A 109 2.53 -3.48 2.95
C ILE A 109 1.26 -3.06 2.23
N TYR A 110 0.31 -2.54 2.99
CA TYR A 110 -0.97 -2.02 2.50
C TYR A 110 -1.11 -0.53 2.85
N ARG A 111 -1.50 0.27 1.89
CA ARG A 111 -1.94 1.63 2.19
C ARG A 111 -3.37 1.60 2.70
N TYR A 112 -3.55 1.86 3.98
CA TYR A 112 -4.86 1.74 4.63
C TYR A 112 -5.58 3.08 4.79
N GLY A 113 -4.82 4.16 4.92
CA GLY A 113 -5.33 5.51 5.10
C GLY A 113 -4.47 6.56 4.39
N ASP A 114 -4.74 7.82 4.68
CA ASP A 114 -3.97 8.95 4.15
C ASP A 114 -2.53 8.98 4.68
N ASP A 115 -2.37 8.64 5.96
CA ASP A 115 -1.13 8.63 6.73
C ASP A 115 -0.83 7.27 7.37
N GLU A 116 -1.70 6.28 7.16
CA GLU A 116 -1.59 4.95 7.76
C GLU A 116 -1.17 3.91 6.73
N LEU A 117 -0.16 3.13 7.09
CA LEU A 117 0.26 1.91 6.41
C LEU A 117 0.05 0.72 7.33
N VAL A 118 -0.48 -0.37 6.79
CA VAL A 118 -0.64 -1.65 7.49
C VAL A 118 0.36 -2.63 6.93
N LEU A 119 1.09 -3.30 7.81
CA LEU A 119 2.10 -4.29 7.48
C LEU A 119 1.65 -5.66 7.98
N ILE A 120 1.74 -6.67 7.14
CA ILE A 120 1.42 -8.05 7.49
C ILE A 120 2.68 -8.88 7.43
N PHE A 121 3.09 -9.38 8.59
CA PHE A 121 4.23 -10.25 8.78
C PHE A 121 3.72 -11.70 8.85
N LYS A 122 3.81 -12.41 7.72
CA LYS A 122 3.29 -13.79 7.59
C LYS A 122 4.24 -14.76 8.29
N ASN A 123 3.66 -15.68 9.08
CA ASN A 123 4.37 -16.72 9.84
C ASN A 123 5.34 -16.17 10.91
N GLU A 124 5.30 -14.88 11.19
CA GLU A 124 6.14 -14.23 12.20
C GLU A 124 5.37 -13.96 13.49
N ASP A 125 6.10 -14.05 14.59
CA ASP A 125 5.61 -13.66 15.91
C ASP A 125 5.76 -12.13 16.12
N LYS A 126 5.23 -11.66 17.24
CA LYS A 126 5.26 -10.24 17.58
C LYS A 126 6.69 -9.69 17.73
N ASN A 127 7.65 -10.49 18.14
CA ASN A 127 9.02 -10.01 18.37
C ASN A 127 9.79 -9.85 17.05
N ALA A 128 9.72 -10.84 16.16
CA ALA A 128 10.33 -10.76 14.83
C ALA A 128 9.74 -9.60 14.04
N ALA A 129 8.42 -9.46 14.06
CA ALA A 129 7.73 -8.33 13.41
C ALA A 129 8.13 -6.98 14.03
N TYR A 130 8.39 -6.91 15.34
CA TYR A 130 8.85 -5.71 16.02
C TYR A 130 10.22 -5.26 15.53
N GLU A 131 11.17 -6.17 15.38
CA GLU A 131 12.51 -5.85 14.90
C GLU A 131 12.48 -5.27 13.47
N GLN A 132 11.69 -5.86 12.58
CA GLN A 132 11.50 -5.32 11.23
C GLN A 132 10.83 -3.94 11.24
N MET A 133 9.84 -3.74 12.11
CA MET A 133 9.20 -2.43 12.28
C MET A 133 10.19 -1.38 12.78
N GLU A 134 11.08 -1.72 13.70
CA GLU A 134 12.14 -0.84 14.19
C GLU A 134 13.15 -0.50 13.09
N GLN A 135 13.48 -1.43 12.21
CA GLN A 135 14.31 -1.14 11.03
C GLN A 135 13.65 -0.10 10.12
N ILE A 136 12.36 -0.29 9.83
CA ILE A 136 11.57 0.67 9.05
C ILE A 136 11.56 2.05 9.72
N ARG A 137 11.25 2.10 11.02
CA ARG A 137 11.19 3.35 11.78
C ARG A 137 12.53 4.10 11.73
N ARG A 138 13.64 3.41 11.98
CA ARG A 138 15.01 3.97 11.93
C ARG A 138 15.37 4.43 10.54
N ALA A 139 15.03 3.67 9.48
CA ALA A 139 15.29 4.03 8.09
C ALA A 139 14.57 5.33 7.69
N VAL A 140 13.34 5.53 8.17
CA VAL A 140 12.61 6.79 7.95
C VAL A 140 13.19 7.92 8.77
N ALA A 141 13.47 7.71 10.07
CA ALA A 141 13.96 8.75 10.98
C ALA A 141 15.37 9.27 10.61
N SER A 142 16.21 8.42 10.02
CA SER A 142 17.56 8.80 9.55
C SER A 142 17.55 9.53 8.21
N ALA A 143 16.42 9.48 7.47
CA ALA A 143 16.35 10.06 6.14
C ALA A 143 16.06 11.57 6.17
N GLU A 144 16.60 12.27 5.19
CA GLU A 144 16.29 13.68 4.92
C GLU A 144 15.35 13.77 3.71
N PHE A 145 14.27 14.52 3.86
CA PHE A 145 13.22 14.64 2.85
C PHE A 145 13.22 16.04 2.24
N MET A 146 13.51 16.15 0.93
CA MET A 146 13.45 17.41 0.21
C MET A 146 12.06 17.63 -0.37
N LEU A 147 11.32 18.58 0.18
CA LEU A 147 9.99 18.94 -0.31
C LEU A 147 10.07 20.17 -1.22
N SER A 148 9.29 20.18 -2.28
CA SER A 148 9.33 21.23 -3.34
C SER A 148 9.14 22.67 -2.83
N LYS A 149 8.57 22.84 -1.64
CA LYS A 149 8.35 24.15 -1.00
C LYS A 149 9.34 24.44 0.13
N SER A 150 10.20 23.50 0.50
CA SER A 150 11.17 23.66 1.57
C SER A 150 12.55 23.93 0.99
N LYS A 151 13.20 25.00 1.42
CA LYS A 151 14.60 25.29 1.08
C LYS A 151 15.59 24.43 1.86
N LYS A 152 15.12 23.76 2.92
CA LYS A 152 15.93 22.89 3.79
C LYS A 152 15.32 21.48 3.83
N PRO A 153 16.12 20.44 4.02
CA PRO A 153 15.60 19.09 4.24
C PRO A 153 14.71 19.05 5.48
N VAL A 154 13.63 18.30 5.40
CA VAL A 154 12.68 18.08 6.51
C VAL A 154 12.95 16.71 7.10
N LYS A 155 13.14 16.62 8.40
CA LYS A 155 13.18 15.35 9.12
C LYS A 155 11.76 14.92 9.48
N LEU A 156 11.46 13.68 9.24
CA LEU A 156 10.16 13.08 9.49
C LEU A 156 10.33 11.80 10.29
N THR A 157 9.37 11.53 11.11
CA THR A 157 9.30 10.31 11.89
C THR A 157 7.99 9.59 11.67
N ILE A 158 7.98 8.33 11.99
CA ILE A 158 6.81 7.48 11.99
C ILE A 158 6.68 6.79 13.34
N SER A 159 5.46 6.60 13.78
CA SER A 159 5.17 5.78 14.95
C SER A 159 4.42 4.53 14.53
N GLY A 160 4.65 3.43 15.23
CA GLY A 160 4.06 2.16 14.89
C GLY A 160 3.58 1.36 16.11
N SER A 161 2.72 0.40 15.86
CA SER A 161 2.32 -0.60 16.84
C SER A 161 2.15 -1.95 16.18
N ILE A 162 2.38 -3.04 16.94
CA ILE A 162 2.32 -4.42 16.47
C ILE A 162 1.48 -5.27 17.40
N SER A 163 0.65 -6.11 16.82
CA SER A 163 -0.09 -7.17 17.50
C SER A 163 0.04 -8.48 16.74
N GLU A 164 0.29 -9.56 17.46
CA GLU A 164 0.20 -10.90 16.91
C GLU A 164 -1.26 -11.39 16.91
N LYS A 165 -1.65 -12.20 15.92
CA LYS A 165 -2.95 -12.86 15.89
C LYS A 165 -3.08 -13.81 17.05
N LYS A 166 -4.14 -13.66 17.85
CA LYS A 166 -4.54 -14.59 18.91
C LYS A 166 -5.54 -15.61 18.38
N ARG A 167 -5.67 -16.74 19.06
CA ARG A 167 -6.69 -17.75 18.71
C ARG A 167 -8.12 -17.22 18.83
N SER A 168 -8.34 -16.25 19.70
CA SER A 168 -9.64 -15.58 19.90
C SER A 168 -10.02 -14.60 18.80
N ASP A 169 -9.07 -14.17 17.96
CA ASP A 169 -9.36 -13.19 16.91
C ASP A 169 -10.02 -13.90 15.73
N ALA A 170 -11.23 -13.49 15.39
CA ALA A 170 -12.01 -14.08 14.30
C ALA A 170 -11.39 -13.75 12.91
N ASN A 171 -10.81 -12.57 12.76
CA ASN A 171 -10.25 -12.11 11.49
C ASN A 171 -9.13 -11.06 11.68
N ALA A 172 -8.48 -10.71 10.58
CA ALA A 172 -7.38 -9.74 10.59
C ALA A 172 -7.82 -8.31 10.94
N LEU A 173 -9.10 -7.96 10.76
CA LEU A 173 -9.62 -6.64 11.13
C LEU A 173 -9.68 -6.45 12.65
N GLU A 174 -9.94 -7.52 13.42
CA GLU A 174 -9.89 -7.46 14.88
C GLU A 174 -8.47 -7.22 15.38
N VAL A 175 -7.49 -7.95 14.82
CA VAL A 175 -6.07 -7.73 15.14
C VAL A 175 -5.67 -6.30 14.79
N LEU A 176 -6.07 -5.82 13.61
CA LEU A 176 -5.82 -4.46 13.15
C LEU A 176 -6.44 -3.40 14.08
N SER A 177 -7.69 -3.63 14.52
CA SER A 177 -8.37 -2.73 15.47
C SER A 177 -7.62 -2.63 16.81
N ARG A 178 -7.17 -3.77 17.34
CA ARG A 178 -6.36 -3.81 18.58
C ARG A 178 -5.03 -3.07 18.38
N THR A 179 -4.34 -3.32 17.29
CA THR A 179 -3.08 -2.65 16.95
C THR A 179 -3.27 -1.13 16.83
N ARG A 180 -4.36 -0.68 16.19
CA ARG A 180 -4.67 0.74 16.05
C ARG A 180 -4.94 1.40 17.40
N LYS A 181 -5.68 0.76 18.30
CA LYS A 181 -5.90 1.27 19.66
C LYS A 181 -4.60 1.44 20.43
N ALA A 182 -3.65 0.52 20.27
CA ALA A 182 -2.33 0.62 20.90
C ALA A 182 -1.52 1.76 20.31
N LEU A 183 -1.51 1.92 18.98
CA LEU A 183 -0.85 3.04 18.33
C LEU A 183 -1.40 4.39 18.81
N GLN A 184 -2.72 4.55 18.89
CA GLN A 184 -3.35 5.78 19.36
C GLN A 184 -2.95 6.13 20.80
N LYS A 185 -2.84 5.13 21.69
CA LYS A 185 -2.38 5.35 23.06
C LYS A 185 -0.91 5.81 23.09
N THR A 186 -0.06 5.20 22.28
CA THR A 186 1.38 5.51 22.26
C THR A 186 1.66 6.86 21.60
N SER A 187 1.04 7.14 20.44
CA SER A 187 1.23 8.40 19.71
C SER A 187 0.67 9.63 20.40
N ALA A 188 -0.24 9.45 21.36
CA ALA A 188 -0.73 10.55 22.21
C ALA A 188 0.35 11.13 23.15
N PHE A 189 1.39 10.35 23.47
CA PHE A 189 2.43 10.73 24.44
C PHE A 189 3.81 10.94 23.82
N SER A 190 4.09 10.28 22.68
CA SER A 190 5.42 10.37 22.05
C SER A 190 5.36 10.09 20.57
N PHE A 191 6.27 10.74 19.82
CA PHE A 191 6.54 10.47 18.41
C PHE A 191 7.75 9.57 18.23
N ASN A 192 7.90 8.97 17.05
CA ASN A 192 9.05 8.14 16.68
C ASN A 192 9.22 6.92 17.59
N VAL A 193 8.12 6.21 17.84
CA VAL A 193 8.06 5.07 18.76
C VAL A 193 7.35 3.88 18.12
N THR A 194 7.83 2.68 18.44
CA THR A 194 7.13 1.42 18.14
C THR A 194 6.67 0.77 19.44
N SER A 195 5.41 0.36 19.50
CA SER A 195 4.79 -0.29 20.65
C SER A 195 4.34 -1.71 20.32
N LYS A 196 4.34 -2.58 21.35
CA LYS A 196 3.76 -3.93 21.27
C LYS A 196 2.41 -3.93 21.98
N ALA A 197 1.35 -4.42 21.28
CA ALA A 197 -0.01 -4.51 21.82
C ALA A 197 -0.38 -5.96 22.20
#